data_6ef6d79e1cc12dbecac1b9b7825f20ac
#
_entry.id   6ef6d79e1cc12dbecac1b9b7825f20ac
#
_cell.length_a   1.000
_cell.length_b   1.000
_cell.length_c   1.000
_cell.angle_alpha   90.00
_cell.angle_beta   90.00
_cell.angle_gamma   90.00
#
_symmetry.space_group_name_H-M   'P 1'
#
loop_
_entity.id
_entity.type
_entity.pdbx_description
1 polymer ?
#
loop_
_entity_poly.entity_id
_entity_poly.type
_entity_poly.pdbx_seq_one_letter_code
_entity_poly.pdbx_strand_id
1 'polypeptide(L)'
;YNNRQISEENFMKQMEYLETCNTDWFDILCRNSVSQSHNLSITGGSQKVTYNASFGYSSSHGTQKGDDMTQFNARLNVNAQLLESLSVNFNLSNSFTDRKGYGPGVSPETYAKQTSRAIPFVDENGDRVFYKQYYEYKLNRTGQLEYGYNILNEMENSYSKNKAKNVNMSLNVNWNIVTWLQYQFVGSIAFNLNNSESFAGEKTSYIELNYRGYAYGSESSGSAKFKAALLPFGGELATNETNNTSYN
;
A
#
# COMPACT_ATOMS: atom_id res chain seq x y z
N TYR A 1 22.87 33.40 5.29
CA TYR A 1 23.45 34.75 5.45
C TYR A 1 24.40 34.79 6.65
N ASN A 2 23.95 34.48 7.83
CA ASN A 2 24.78 34.55 9.05
C ASN A 2 26.09 33.71 8.98
N ASN A 3 26.10 32.64 8.21
CA ASN A 3 27.29 31.81 8.00
C ASN A 3 28.13 32.25 6.80
N ARG A 4 27.84 33.42 6.18
CA ARG A 4 28.50 33.96 5.00
C ARG A 4 28.54 33.01 3.79
N GLN A 5 27.61 32.11 3.69
CA GLN A 5 27.51 31.18 2.57
C GLN A 5 26.93 31.85 1.32
N ILE A 6 26.13 32.90 1.49
CA ILE A 6 25.56 33.71 0.41
C ILE A 6 25.71 35.17 0.71
N SER A 7 25.82 36.01 -0.33
CA SER A 7 25.83 37.47 -0.19
C SER A 7 24.47 37.99 0.25
N GLU A 8 24.43 39.16 0.86
CA GLU A 8 23.19 39.83 1.28
C GLU A 8 22.25 40.07 0.09
N GLU A 9 22.79 40.52 -1.04
CA GLU A 9 22.03 40.74 -2.27
C GLU A 9 21.35 39.44 -2.76
N ASN A 10 22.08 38.33 -2.79
CA ASN A 10 21.53 37.04 -3.20
C ASN A 10 20.51 36.52 -2.19
N PHE A 11 20.72 36.78 -0.89
CA PHE A 11 19.76 36.45 0.14
C PHE A 11 18.43 37.21 -0.08
N MET A 12 18.51 38.52 -0.30
CA MET A 12 17.33 39.34 -0.55
C MET A 12 16.57 38.90 -1.81
N LYS A 13 17.29 38.62 -2.90
CA LYS A 13 16.67 38.09 -4.13
C LYS A 13 15.97 36.77 -3.91
N GLN A 14 16.55 35.85 -3.15
CA GLN A 14 15.91 34.56 -2.80
C GLN A 14 14.68 34.78 -1.92
N MET A 15 14.72 35.70 -0.96
CA MET A 15 13.56 36.02 -0.13
C MET A 15 12.41 36.60 -0.96
N GLU A 16 12.70 37.58 -1.83
CA GLU A 16 11.71 38.16 -2.74
C GLU A 16 11.07 37.09 -3.64
N TYR A 17 11.85 36.16 -4.21
CA TYR A 17 11.36 35.05 -4.98
C TYR A 17 10.43 34.15 -4.14
N LEU A 18 10.85 33.75 -2.94
CA LEU A 18 10.06 32.88 -2.08
C LEU A 18 8.76 33.54 -1.60
N GLU A 19 8.73 34.86 -1.44
CA GLU A 19 7.51 35.62 -1.11
C GLU A 19 6.47 35.58 -2.23
N THR A 20 6.90 35.42 -3.48
CA THR A 20 5.98 35.28 -4.63
C THR A 20 5.43 33.86 -4.79
N CYS A 21 6.08 32.87 -4.19
CA CYS A 21 5.66 31.48 -4.28
C CYS A 21 4.43 31.21 -3.42
N ASN A 22 3.43 30.54 -4.00
CA ASN A 22 2.22 30.12 -3.29
C ASN A 22 1.80 28.72 -3.74
N THR A 23 2.61 27.74 -3.42
CA THR A 23 2.38 26.34 -3.79
C THR A 23 1.26 25.73 -2.96
N ASP A 24 0.21 25.26 -3.59
CA ASP A 24 -0.82 24.48 -2.93
C ASP A 24 -0.47 22.99 -2.94
N TRP A 25 0.21 22.53 -1.91
CA TRP A 25 0.64 21.15 -1.77
C TRP A 25 -0.52 20.17 -1.70
N PHE A 26 -1.69 20.59 -1.16
CA PHE A 26 -2.86 19.73 -1.16
C PHE A 26 -3.44 19.53 -2.55
N ASP A 27 -3.50 20.56 -3.38
CA ASP A 27 -3.95 20.44 -4.77
C ASP A 27 -3.01 19.58 -5.61
N ILE A 28 -1.71 19.70 -5.38
CA ILE A 28 -0.69 18.91 -6.08
C ILE A 28 -0.75 17.44 -5.67
N LEU A 29 -0.86 17.14 -4.38
CA LEU A 29 -0.69 15.79 -3.83
C LEU A 29 -2.00 15.07 -3.55
N CYS A 30 -3.09 15.80 -3.44
CA CYS A 30 -4.40 15.28 -3.11
C CYS A 30 -5.39 15.41 -4.28
N ARG A 31 -6.50 14.75 -4.15
CA ARG A 31 -7.65 14.77 -5.06
C ARG A 31 -8.93 14.52 -4.28
N ASN A 32 -10.06 14.78 -4.90
CA ASN A 32 -11.33 14.32 -4.35
C ASN A 32 -11.37 12.79 -4.35
N SER A 33 -11.70 12.21 -3.20
CA SER A 33 -11.90 10.76 -3.09
C SER A 33 -13.18 10.35 -3.81
N VAL A 34 -13.07 9.29 -4.59
CA VAL A 34 -14.21 8.69 -5.30
C VAL A 34 -14.24 7.21 -4.98
N SER A 35 -15.39 6.75 -4.50
CA SER A 35 -15.63 5.32 -4.28
C SER A 35 -16.88 4.88 -4.99
N GLN A 36 -16.83 3.71 -5.61
CA GLN A 36 -17.97 3.07 -6.25
C GLN A 36 -18.09 1.63 -5.78
N SER A 37 -19.32 1.14 -5.66
CA SER A 37 -19.63 -0.24 -5.30
C SER A 37 -20.80 -0.75 -6.11
N HIS A 38 -20.63 -1.93 -6.67
CA HIS A 38 -21.64 -2.62 -7.46
C HIS A 38 -21.84 -4.01 -6.88
N ASN A 39 -23.09 -4.35 -6.60
CA ASN A 39 -23.46 -5.64 -6.05
C ASN A 39 -24.54 -6.27 -6.92
N LEU A 40 -24.36 -7.54 -7.27
CA LEU A 40 -25.33 -8.36 -7.95
C LEU A 40 -25.63 -9.57 -7.09
N SER A 41 -26.89 -9.88 -6.86
CA SER A 41 -27.29 -11.09 -6.15
C SER A 41 -28.42 -11.80 -6.89
N ILE A 42 -28.36 -13.12 -6.88
CA ILE A 42 -29.34 -14.01 -7.46
C ILE A 42 -29.74 -15.00 -6.38
N THR A 43 -31.01 -15.06 -6.09
CA THR A 43 -31.60 -16.03 -5.14
C THR A 43 -32.64 -16.83 -5.86
N GLY A 44 -32.61 -18.12 -5.67
CA GLY A 44 -33.58 -19.02 -6.28
C GLY A 44 -33.63 -20.36 -5.57
N GLY A 45 -34.49 -21.24 -6.06
CA GLY A 45 -34.56 -22.57 -5.55
C GLY A 45 -35.95 -23.20 -5.63
N SER A 46 -36.09 -24.31 -4.98
CA SER A 46 -37.31 -25.10 -4.81
C SER A 46 -37.56 -25.36 -3.32
N GLN A 47 -38.58 -26.11 -3.00
CA GLN A 47 -38.85 -26.56 -1.61
C GLN A 47 -37.67 -27.37 -1.02
N LYS A 48 -36.87 -28.04 -1.87
CA LYS A 48 -35.79 -28.91 -1.43
C LYS A 48 -34.41 -28.28 -1.53
N VAL A 49 -34.22 -27.31 -2.42
CA VAL A 49 -32.89 -26.67 -2.64
C VAL A 49 -33.10 -25.19 -2.80
N THR A 50 -32.41 -24.43 -2.01
CA THR A 50 -32.34 -22.97 -2.15
C THR A 50 -30.87 -22.53 -2.34
N TYR A 51 -30.67 -21.52 -3.16
CA TYR A 51 -29.36 -20.95 -3.34
C TYR A 51 -29.42 -19.43 -3.33
N ASN A 52 -28.33 -18.85 -2.87
CA ASN A 52 -28.04 -17.42 -2.97
C ASN A 52 -26.61 -17.25 -3.49
N ALA A 53 -26.49 -16.64 -4.64
CA ALA A 53 -25.21 -16.29 -5.23
C ALA A 53 -25.09 -14.76 -5.27
N SER A 54 -23.98 -14.21 -4.80
CA SER A 54 -23.73 -12.76 -4.86
C SER A 54 -22.33 -12.47 -5.36
N PHE A 55 -22.20 -11.39 -6.13
CA PHE A 55 -20.95 -10.85 -6.63
C PHE A 55 -20.92 -9.38 -6.31
N GLY A 56 -19.80 -8.92 -5.74
CA GLY A 56 -19.54 -7.51 -5.41
C GLY A 56 -18.24 -7.04 -6.04
N TYR A 57 -18.27 -5.85 -6.57
CA TYR A 57 -17.10 -5.09 -7.01
C TYR A 57 -17.09 -3.77 -6.30
N SER A 58 -15.96 -3.39 -5.74
CA SER A 58 -15.76 -2.04 -5.21
C SER A 58 -14.41 -1.49 -5.66
N SER A 59 -14.39 -0.20 -5.97
CA SER A 59 -13.18 0.55 -6.30
C SER A 59 -13.19 1.84 -5.51
N SER A 60 -12.06 2.16 -4.89
CA SER A 60 -11.87 3.37 -4.11
C SER A 60 -10.58 4.06 -4.53
N HIS A 61 -10.70 5.32 -4.89
CA HIS A 61 -9.58 6.23 -5.09
C HIS A 61 -9.46 7.10 -3.85
N GLY A 62 -8.35 6.96 -3.12
CA GLY A 62 -8.08 7.73 -1.92
C GLY A 62 -7.97 9.23 -2.17
N THR A 63 -8.00 10.01 -1.11
CA THR A 63 -7.79 11.47 -1.16
C THR A 63 -6.38 11.83 -1.62
N GLN A 64 -5.41 10.97 -1.42
CA GLN A 64 -4.05 11.16 -1.91
C GLN A 64 -3.91 10.53 -3.30
N LYS A 65 -3.24 11.23 -4.23
CA LYS A 65 -2.99 10.72 -5.59
C LYS A 65 -2.06 9.51 -5.53
N GLY A 66 -2.50 8.35 -6.01
CA GLY A 66 -1.72 7.10 -6.00
C GLY A 66 -2.12 6.10 -4.91
N ASP A 67 -3.03 6.42 -3.99
CA ASP A 67 -3.65 5.46 -3.09
C ASP A 67 -4.96 4.95 -3.72
N ASP A 68 -4.93 3.73 -4.22
CA ASP A 68 -6.04 3.11 -4.94
C ASP A 68 -6.30 1.71 -4.39
N MET A 69 -7.57 1.32 -4.30
CA MET A 69 -7.98 -0.01 -3.89
C MET A 69 -9.10 -0.54 -4.78
N THR A 70 -8.96 -1.79 -5.18
CA THR A 70 -10.01 -2.53 -5.89
C THR A 70 -10.29 -3.82 -5.15
N GLN A 71 -11.56 -4.16 -4.98
CA GLN A 71 -11.98 -5.37 -4.30
C GLN A 71 -13.08 -6.08 -5.09
N PHE A 72 -12.95 -7.40 -5.21
CA PHE A 72 -13.96 -8.31 -5.73
C PHE A 72 -14.36 -9.28 -4.64
N ASN A 73 -15.67 -9.49 -4.49
CA ASN A 73 -16.23 -10.45 -3.56
C ASN A 73 -17.20 -11.37 -4.30
N ALA A 74 -17.12 -12.65 -4.03
CA ALA A 74 -18.11 -13.63 -4.51
C ALA A 74 -18.55 -14.50 -3.36
N ARG A 75 -19.84 -14.76 -3.26
CA ARG A 75 -20.43 -15.65 -2.25
C ARG A 75 -21.44 -16.56 -2.90
N LEU A 76 -21.45 -17.81 -2.47
CA LEU A 76 -22.44 -18.81 -2.82
C LEU A 76 -22.87 -19.53 -1.56
N ASN A 77 -24.17 -19.50 -1.30
CA ASN A 77 -24.78 -20.28 -0.24
C ASN A 77 -25.79 -21.23 -0.89
N VAL A 78 -25.71 -22.52 -0.57
CA VAL A 78 -26.65 -23.54 -1.04
C VAL A 78 -27.15 -24.29 0.17
N ASN A 79 -28.47 -24.34 0.31
CA ASN A 79 -29.15 -25.15 1.31
C ASN A 79 -29.94 -26.22 0.57
N ALA A 80 -29.70 -27.49 0.89
CA ALA A 80 -30.38 -28.62 0.29
C ALA A 80 -31.00 -29.54 1.35
N GLN A 81 -32.28 -29.74 1.25
CA GLN A 81 -33.00 -30.77 2.00
C GLN A 81 -33.06 -32.03 1.12
N LEU A 82 -32.05 -32.91 1.26
CA LEU A 82 -31.92 -34.11 0.41
C LEU A 82 -32.96 -35.16 0.75
N LEU A 83 -33.24 -35.31 2.04
CA LEU A 83 -34.29 -36.15 2.59
C LEU A 83 -35.02 -35.35 3.70
N GLU A 84 -36.19 -35.80 4.14
CA GLU A 84 -36.84 -35.16 5.29
C GLU A 84 -35.94 -35.16 6.54
N SER A 85 -35.06 -36.17 6.64
CA SER A 85 -34.13 -36.36 7.75
C SER A 85 -32.74 -35.82 7.47
N LEU A 86 -32.39 -35.35 6.23
CA LEU A 86 -31.04 -35.00 5.85
C LEU A 86 -30.99 -33.62 5.17
N SER A 87 -30.34 -32.69 5.81
CA SER A 87 -30.05 -31.37 5.24
C SER A 87 -28.55 -31.10 5.10
N VAL A 88 -28.20 -30.40 4.04
CA VAL A 88 -26.82 -29.99 3.71
C VAL A 88 -26.78 -28.49 3.45
N ASN A 89 -25.90 -27.81 4.08
CA ASN A 89 -25.61 -26.40 3.84
C ASN A 89 -24.17 -26.26 3.36
N PHE A 90 -24.00 -25.68 2.19
CA PHE A 90 -22.68 -25.36 1.62
C PHE A 90 -22.53 -23.85 1.48
N ASN A 91 -21.42 -23.32 1.99
CA ASN A 91 -21.06 -21.92 1.86
C ASN A 91 -19.69 -21.80 1.20
N LEU A 92 -19.60 -20.94 0.20
CA LEU A 92 -18.35 -20.51 -0.43
C LEU A 92 -18.30 -18.99 -0.38
N SER A 93 -17.21 -18.44 0.14
CA SER A 93 -16.93 -17.01 0.04
C SER A 93 -15.51 -16.79 -0.48
N ASN A 94 -15.38 -15.87 -1.40
CA ASN A 94 -14.11 -15.46 -1.98
C ASN A 94 -14.01 -13.93 -1.92
N SER A 95 -12.84 -13.44 -1.53
CA SER A 95 -12.50 -12.01 -1.58
C SER A 95 -11.13 -11.86 -2.21
N PHE A 96 -11.04 -10.98 -3.19
CA PHE A 96 -9.78 -10.55 -3.80
C PHE A 96 -9.66 -9.04 -3.64
N THR A 97 -8.54 -8.58 -3.04
CA THR A 97 -8.24 -7.17 -2.85
C THR A 97 -6.90 -6.86 -3.51
N ASP A 98 -6.87 -5.79 -4.30
CA ASP A 98 -5.65 -5.21 -4.88
C ASP A 98 -5.56 -3.76 -4.40
N ARG A 99 -4.52 -3.45 -3.63
CA ARG A 99 -4.24 -2.11 -3.13
C ARG A 99 -2.90 -1.64 -3.61
N LYS A 100 -2.88 -0.41 -4.13
CA LYS A 100 -1.67 0.33 -4.50
C LYS A 100 -1.51 1.53 -3.57
N GLY A 101 -0.29 1.81 -3.16
CA GLY A 101 0.08 2.92 -2.29
C GLY A 101 1.52 3.34 -2.54
N TYR A 102 2.10 4.02 -1.58
CA TYR A 102 3.42 4.63 -1.70
C TYR A 102 4.53 3.70 -1.24
N GLY A 103 5.72 3.94 -1.77
CA GLY A 103 6.93 3.27 -1.36
C GLY A 103 7.44 3.72 0.02
N PRO A 104 8.57 3.14 0.46
CA PRO A 104 9.13 3.42 1.77
C PRO A 104 9.46 4.90 1.95
N GLY A 105 9.08 5.46 3.09
CA GLY A 105 9.38 6.86 3.45
C GLY A 105 8.53 7.92 2.74
N VAL A 106 7.58 7.55 1.91
CA VAL A 106 6.74 8.47 1.14
C VAL A 106 5.39 8.68 1.82
N SER A 107 5.10 9.91 2.25
CA SER A 107 3.84 10.29 2.87
C SER A 107 3.36 11.65 2.36
N PRO A 108 2.58 11.68 1.26
CA PRO A 108 2.13 12.93 0.64
C PRO A 108 1.29 13.80 1.57
N GLU A 109 0.44 13.20 2.39
CA GLU A 109 -0.39 13.95 3.34
C GLU A 109 0.45 14.64 4.42
N THR A 110 1.41 13.94 4.99
CA THR A 110 2.33 14.51 5.98
C THR A 110 3.14 15.65 5.36
N TYR A 111 3.63 15.42 4.14
CA TYR A 111 4.38 16.43 3.40
C TYR A 111 3.53 17.68 3.13
N ALA A 112 2.29 17.52 2.64
CA ALA A 112 1.39 18.65 2.39
C ALA A 112 1.06 19.47 3.64
N LYS A 113 0.95 18.81 4.81
CA LYS A 113 0.68 19.48 6.09
C LYS A 113 1.87 20.22 6.66
N GLN A 114 3.09 19.75 6.40
CA GLN A 114 4.29 20.25 7.04
C GLN A 114 5.10 21.20 6.16
N THR A 115 4.88 21.18 4.84
CA THR A 115 5.66 21.96 3.90
C THR A 115 5.05 23.35 3.68
N SER A 116 5.92 24.38 3.78
CA SER A 116 5.51 25.77 3.52
C SER A 116 5.04 25.96 2.09
N ARG A 117 4.02 26.77 1.88
CA ARG A 117 3.56 27.19 0.54
C ARG A 117 4.58 28.06 -0.21
N ALA A 118 5.51 28.68 0.49
CA ALA A 118 6.60 29.45 -0.12
C ALA A 118 7.63 28.55 -0.85
N ILE A 119 7.54 27.23 -0.68
CA ILE A 119 8.42 26.26 -1.35
C ILE A 119 7.81 25.90 -2.70
N PRO A 120 8.44 26.25 -3.85
CA PRO A 120 7.98 25.84 -5.18
C PRO A 120 8.29 24.36 -5.44
N PHE A 121 7.46 23.67 -6.21
CA PHE A 121 7.72 22.29 -6.63
C PHE A 121 8.44 22.19 -7.98
N VAL A 122 8.36 23.25 -8.79
CA VAL A 122 9.09 23.44 -10.04
C VAL A 122 9.72 24.83 -10.07
N ASP A 123 10.80 24.98 -10.81
CA ASP A 123 11.45 26.26 -11.06
C ASP A 123 10.76 27.04 -12.22
N GLU A 124 11.35 28.16 -12.61
CA GLU A 124 10.86 29.01 -13.70
C GLU A 124 10.87 28.31 -15.07
N ASN A 125 11.67 27.26 -15.26
CA ASN A 125 11.76 26.49 -16.49
C ASN A 125 10.77 25.29 -16.50
N GLY A 126 10.08 25.05 -15.38
CA GLY A 126 9.24 23.89 -15.18
C GLY A 126 9.97 22.64 -14.70
N ASP A 127 11.26 22.74 -14.38
CA ASP A 127 12.04 21.64 -13.84
C ASP A 127 11.75 21.45 -12.36
N ARG A 128 11.83 20.20 -11.89
CA ARG A 128 11.58 19.89 -10.47
C ARG A 128 12.66 20.46 -9.57
N VAL A 129 12.22 21.13 -8.53
CA VAL A 129 13.12 21.64 -7.49
C VAL A 129 13.35 20.56 -6.45
N PHE A 130 14.62 20.20 -6.27
CA PHE A 130 15.06 19.31 -5.21
C PHE A 130 15.60 20.13 -4.06
N TYR A 131 14.96 19.97 -2.89
CA TYR A 131 15.39 20.68 -1.69
C TYR A 131 16.45 19.89 -0.96
N LYS A 132 17.49 20.60 -0.53
CA LYS A 132 18.54 20.03 0.29
C LYS A 132 17.98 19.65 1.65
N GLN A 133 18.10 18.40 2.00
CA GLN A 133 17.85 17.89 3.34
C GLN A 133 19.13 17.32 3.91
N TYR A 134 19.20 17.27 5.24
CA TYR A 134 20.38 16.82 5.95
C TYR A 134 20.01 15.65 6.85
N TYR A 135 20.79 14.59 6.75
CA TYR A 135 20.69 13.44 7.62
C TYR A 135 21.91 13.38 8.53
N GLU A 136 21.71 13.38 9.83
CA GLU A 136 22.78 13.23 10.79
C GLU A 136 23.19 11.77 10.95
N TYR A 137 24.47 11.50 10.83
CA TYR A 137 25.00 10.17 11.07
C TYR A 137 24.87 9.80 12.56
N LYS A 138 24.12 8.74 12.86
CA LYS A 138 23.84 8.31 14.24
C LYS A 138 24.95 7.48 14.90
N LEU A 139 25.92 6.98 14.15
CA LEU A 139 26.95 6.06 14.63
C LEU A 139 28.34 6.48 14.18
N ASN A 140 29.20 6.85 15.15
CA ASN A 140 30.67 7.02 15.02
C ASN A 140 31.20 7.92 13.90
N ARG A 141 30.35 8.71 13.25
CA ARG A 141 30.75 9.75 12.30
C ARG A 141 30.20 11.09 12.72
N THR A 142 31.06 12.06 12.77
CA THR A 142 30.69 13.47 12.82
C THR A 142 30.46 13.93 11.39
N GLY A 143 29.26 14.35 11.05
CA GLY A 143 28.93 14.88 9.74
C GLY A 143 27.45 14.70 9.40
N GLN A 144 27.05 15.40 8.37
CA GLN A 144 25.70 15.35 7.81
C GLN A 144 25.79 14.90 6.37
N LEU A 145 24.91 13.97 5.96
CA LEU A 145 24.68 13.69 4.56
C LEU A 145 23.69 14.71 4.00
N GLU A 146 24.08 15.41 2.96
CA GLU A 146 23.20 16.27 2.18
C GLU A 146 22.59 15.47 1.03
N TYR A 147 21.28 15.52 0.86
CA TYR A 147 20.58 14.88 -0.25
C TYR A 147 19.45 15.77 -0.76
N GLY A 148 19.10 15.58 -2.03
CA GLY A 148 17.98 16.28 -2.65
C GLY A 148 16.68 15.53 -2.44
N TYR A 149 15.62 16.21 -2.00
CA TYR A 149 14.29 15.63 -1.83
C TYR A 149 13.25 16.39 -2.66
N ASN A 150 12.42 15.62 -3.39
CA ASN A 150 11.23 16.11 -4.05
C ASN A 150 10.13 15.05 -3.93
N ILE A 151 9.01 15.39 -3.31
CA ILE A 151 7.92 14.42 -3.02
C ILE A 151 7.34 13.78 -4.29
N LEU A 152 7.23 14.52 -5.40
CA LEU A 152 6.73 13.97 -6.66
C LEU A 152 7.71 12.97 -7.25
N ASN A 153 9.02 13.23 -7.14
CA ASN A 153 10.03 12.27 -7.54
C ASN A 153 9.94 10.98 -6.71
N GLU A 154 9.75 11.10 -5.40
CA GLU A 154 9.58 9.95 -4.51
C GLU A 154 8.34 9.13 -4.89
N MET A 155 7.20 9.80 -5.14
CA MET A 155 5.95 9.14 -5.53
C MET A 155 6.02 8.42 -6.87
N GLU A 156 6.76 8.96 -7.84
CA GLU A 156 6.90 8.37 -9.17
C GLU A 156 7.90 7.22 -9.22
N ASN A 157 8.93 7.29 -8.40
CA ASN A 157 10.02 6.30 -8.40
C ASN A 157 9.88 5.24 -7.30
N SER A 158 8.76 5.24 -6.57
CA SER A 158 8.49 4.22 -5.56
C SER A 158 7.01 3.83 -5.52
N TYR A 159 6.73 2.65 -4.99
CA TYR A 159 5.36 2.19 -4.77
C TYR A 159 5.28 1.09 -3.71
N SER A 160 4.09 0.86 -3.20
CA SER A 160 3.72 -0.38 -2.54
C SER A 160 2.49 -0.99 -3.21
N LYS A 161 2.44 -2.32 -3.24
CA LYS A 161 1.28 -3.10 -3.70
C LYS A 161 0.99 -4.17 -2.67
N ASN A 162 -0.30 -4.39 -2.43
CA ASN A 162 -0.75 -5.48 -1.59
C ASN A 162 -1.91 -6.20 -2.29
N LYS A 163 -1.73 -7.49 -2.53
CA LYS A 163 -2.74 -8.36 -3.13
C LYS A 163 -3.12 -9.44 -2.14
N ALA A 164 -4.37 -9.39 -1.67
CA ALA A 164 -4.91 -10.38 -0.77
C ALA A 164 -6.00 -11.21 -1.46
N LYS A 165 -5.93 -12.52 -1.27
CA LYS A 165 -6.95 -13.49 -1.71
C LYS A 165 -7.38 -14.31 -0.51
N ASN A 166 -8.68 -14.32 -0.24
CA ASN A 166 -9.26 -15.11 0.83
C ASN A 166 -10.36 -15.99 0.24
N VAL A 167 -10.26 -17.29 0.44
CA VAL A 167 -11.28 -18.26 0.03
C VAL A 167 -11.67 -19.06 1.26
N ASN A 168 -12.95 -19.04 1.58
CA ASN A 168 -13.51 -19.82 2.68
C ASN A 168 -14.60 -20.72 2.14
N MET A 169 -14.54 -22.00 2.48
CA MET A 169 -15.55 -23.00 2.17
C MET A 169 -15.99 -23.65 3.47
N SER A 170 -17.29 -23.88 3.61
CA SER A 170 -17.82 -24.66 4.72
C SER A 170 -18.95 -25.57 4.26
N LEU A 171 -18.99 -26.75 4.84
CA LEU A 171 -20.03 -27.76 4.63
C LEU A 171 -20.58 -28.14 5.99
N ASN A 172 -21.90 -27.99 6.13
CA ASN A 172 -22.62 -28.43 7.30
C ASN A 172 -23.63 -29.51 6.85
N VAL A 173 -23.60 -30.66 7.49
CA VAL A 173 -24.51 -31.77 7.25
C VAL A 173 -25.23 -32.06 8.56
N ASN A 174 -26.56 -32.03 8.52
CA ASN A 174 -27.40 -32.43 9.63
C ASN A 174 -28.25 -33.63 9.20
N TRP A 175 -28.12 -34.74 9.92
CA TRP A 175 -28.80 -35.97 9.61
C TRP A 175 -29.49 -36.51 10.85
N ASN A 176 -30.82 -36.49 10.83
CA ASN A 176 -31.65 -37.15 11.82
C ASN A 176 -31.84 -38.63 11.41
N ILE A 177 -30.93 -39.50 11.87
CA ILE A 177 -30.89 -40.92 11.46
C ILE A 177 -32.15 -41.62 11.94
N VAL A 178 -32.55 -41.38 13.19
CA VAL A 178 -33.79 -41.79 13.81
C VAL A 178 -34.27 -40.72 14.79
N THR A 179 -35.46 -40.81 15.33
CA THR A 179 -36.06 -39.76 16.17
C THR A 179 -35.25 -39.40 17.42
N TRP A 180 -34.40 -40.29 17.89
CA TRP A 180 -33.56 -40.09 19.07
C TRP A 180 -32.05 -39.94 18.74
N LEU A 181 -31.63 -40.03 17.45
CA LEU A 181 -30.25 -39.95 17.03
C LEU A 181 -30.07 -38.93 15.89
N GLN A 182 -29.37 -37.85 16.19
CA GLN A 182 -28.96 -36.85 15.21
C GLN A 182 -27.46 -36.91 15.02
N TYR A 183 -27.01 -36.87 13.78
CA TYR A 183 -25.62 -36.70 13.40
C TYR A 183 -25.43 -35.32 12.77
N GLN A 184 -24.43 -34.60 13.25
CA GLN A 184 -24.05 -33.32 12.70
C GLN A 184 -22.57 -33.34 12.31
N PHE A 185 -22.28 -32.96 11.08
CA PHE A 185 -20.95 -32.77 10.58
C PHE A 185 -20.75 -31.29 10.17
N VAL A 186 -19.65 -30.68 10.62
CA VAL A 186 -19.24 -29.34 10.23
C VAL A 186 -17.79 -29.41 9.77
N GLY A 187 -17.57 -29.09 8.51
CA GLY A 187 -16.22 -29.01 7.95
C GLY A 187 -16.00 -27.65 7.31
N SER A 188 -14.83 -27.05 7.54
CA SER A 188 -14.47 -25.79 6.90
C SER A 188 -13.00 -25.77 6.46
N ILE A 189 -12.75 -25.06 5.35
CA ILE A 189 -11.42 -24.82 4.82
C ILE A 189 -11.32 -23.34 4.51
N ALA A 190 -10.22 -22.71 4.95
CA ALA A 190 -9.90 -21.34 4.59
C ALA A 190 -8.50 -21.27 4.00
N PHE A 191 -8.40 -20.59 2.86
CA PHE A 191 -7.13 -20.27 2.18
C PHE A 191 -6.96 -18.76 2.17
N ASN A 192 -5.87 -18.28 2.75
CA ASN A 192 -5.53 -16.86 2.79
C ASN A 192 -4.15 -16.70 2.15
N LEU A 193 -4.10 -15.98 1.05
CA LEU A 193 -2.87 -15.61 0.35
C LEU A 193 -2.72 -14.10 0.41
N ASN A 194 -1.60 -13.63 0.91
CA ASN A 194 -1.27 -12.21 0.93
C ASN A 194 0.11 -12.00 0.31
N ASN A 195 0.14 -11.22 -0.78
CA ASN A 195 1.33 -10.82 -1.49
C ASN A 195 1.53 -9.32 -1.32
N SER A 196 2.59 -8.91 -0.63
CA SER A 196 3.00 -7.52 -0.52
C SER A 196 4.31 -7.28 -1.25
N GLU A 197 4.37 -6.17 -1.97
CA GLU A 197 5.51 -5.72 -2.73
C GLU A 197 5.76 -4.24 -2.39
N SER A 198 6.99 -3.89 -2.07
CA SER A 198 7.43 -2.53 -1.80
C SER A 198 8.68 -2.26 -2.63
N PHE A 199 8.62 -1.21 -3.43
CA PHE A 199 9.69 -0.82 -4.34
C PHE A 199 10.14 0.61 -4.08
N ALA A 200 11.45 0.82 -4.04
CA ALA A 200 12.09 2.13 -4.08
C ALA A 200 13.14 2.12 -5.20
N GLY A 201 12.95 2.99 -6.18
CA GLY A 201 13.85 3.13 -7.33
C GLY A 201 15.14 3.87 -6.97
N GLU A 202 16.14 3.74 -7.82
CA GLU A 202 17.49 4.32 -7.61
C GLU A 202 17.51 5.84 -7.43
N LYS A 203 16.50 6.55 -7.93
CA LYS A 203 16.37 8.02 -7.86
C LYS A 203 15.66 8.50 -6.61
N THR A 204 15.30 7.60 -5.69
CA THR A 204 14.64 7.99 -4.45
C THR A 204 15.63 8.35 -3.37
N SER A 205 15.25 9.30 -2.52
CA SER A 205 16.01 9.66 -1.32
C SER A 205 16.15 8.48 -0.35
N TYR A 206 15.17 7.57 -0.35
CA TYR A 206 15.24 6.32 0.43
C TYR A 206 16.46 5.48 0.06
N ILE A 207 16.74 5.28 -1.23
CA ILE A 207 17.92 4.55 -1.71
C ILE A 207 19.19 5.30 -1.41
N GLU A 208 19.20 6.62 -1.60
CA GLU A 208 20.35 7.45 -1.30
C GLU A 208 20.74 7.37 0.19
N LEU A 209 19.77 7.50 1.08
CA LEU A 209 19.99 7.47 2.52
C LEU A 209 20.38 6.07 3.04
N ASN A 210 19.71 5.02 2.57
CA ASN A 210 19.88 3.69 3.13
C ASN A 210 21.02 2.88 2.50
N TYR A 211 21.35 3.16 1.24
CA TYR A 211 22.30 2.34 0.50
C TYR A 211 23.53 3.11 0.02
N ARG A 212 23.43 4.36 -0.40
CA ARG A 212 24.53 5.11 -1.00
C ARG A 212 25.25 6.05 -0.07
N GLY A 213 24.54 6.68 0.86
CA GLY A 213 25.14 7.65 1.78
C GLY A 213 25.41 7.10 3.17
N TYR A 214 24.44 6.38 3.71
CA TYR A 214 24.42 5.97 5.11
C TYR A 214 25.20 4.69 5.41
N ALA A 215 25.17 3.71 4.52
CA ALA A 215 25.71 2.37 4.78
C ALA A 215 27.22 2.31 4.95
N TYR A 216 27.97 3.28 4.47
CA TYR A 216 29.43 3.32 4.57
C TYR A 216 29.97 3.41 6.01
N GLY A 217 29.14 3.73 6.99
CA GLY A 217 29.60 3.95 8.34
C GLY A 217 29.10 2.97 9.39
N SER A 218 28.03 2.26 9.14
CA SER A 218 27.33 1.47 10.15
C SER A 218 27.25 -0.02 9.84
N GLU A 219 27.50 -0.43 8.59
CA GLU A 219 27.35 -1.82 8.16
C GLU A 219 28.69 -2.55 8.09
N SER A 220 28.70 -3.83 8.41
CA SER A 220 29.89 -4.66 8.20
C SER A 220 30.16 -4.82 6.69
N SER A 221 31.43 -4.87 6.32
CA SER A 221 31.87 -5.00 4.92
C SER A 221 31.32 -6.22 4.18
N GLY A 222 30.78 -7.20 4.88
CA GLY A 222 30.17 -8.39 4.31
C GLY A 222 28.67 -8.33 4.15
N SER A 223 27.99 -7.32 4.71
CA SER A 223 26.53 -7.23 4.68
C SER A 223 25.99 -6.97 3.27
N ALA A 224 24.77 -7.43 3.00
CA ALA A 224 24.10 -7.17 1.74
C ALA A 224 23.89 -5.67 1.49
N LYS A 225 23.59 -4.90 2.53
CA LYS A 225 23.45 -3.44 2.47
C LYS A 225 24.76 -2.75 2.11
N PHE A 226 25.87 -3.15 2.71
CA PHE A 226 27.19 -2.62 2.35
C PHE A 226 27.53 -2.87 0.89
N LYS A 227 27.28 -4.10 0.41
CA LYS A 227 27.53 -4.45 -1.00
C LYS A 227 26.63 -3.63 -1.94
N ALA A 228 25.37 -3.45 -1.59
CA ALA A 228 24.43 -2.63 -2.36
C ALA A 228 24.84 -1.13 -2.38
N ALA A 229 25.39 -0.61 -1.28
CA ALA A 229 25.88 0.77 -1.20
C ALA A 229 27.10 1.05 -2.11
N LEU A 230 27.83 0.01 -2.51
CA LEU A 230 28.94 0.13 -3.46
C LEU A 230 28.46 0.20 -4.93
N LEU A 231 27.19 -0.12 -5.20
CA LEU A 231 26.64 -0.05 -6.54
C LEU A 231 26.19 1.38 -6.85
N PRO A 232 26.62 1.96 -7.96
CA PRO A 232 26.23 3.33 -8.35
C PRO A 232 24.79 3.43 -8.87
N PHE A 233 24.12 2.31 -9.07
CA PHE A 233 22.77 2.20 -9.64
C PHE A 233 21.96 1.10 -8.93
N GLY A 234 20.66 1.06 -9.21
CA GLY A 234 19.74 0.05 -8.68
C GLY A 234 18.90 0.56 -7.51
N GLY A 235 17.74 -0.06 -7.34
CA GLY A 235 16.77 0.20 -6.27
C GLY A 235 16.63 -1.00 -5.34
N GLU A 236 15.64 -0.92 -4.45
CA GLU A 236 15.23 -1.99 -3.55
C GLU A 236 13.84 -2.50 -3.95
N LEU A 237 13.70 -3.80 -4.06
CA LEU A 237 12.41 -4.48 -4.15
C LEU A 237 12.30 -5.45 -2.98
N ALA A 238 11.39 -5.14 -2.06
CA ALA A 238 11.02 -6.03 -0.98
C ALA A 238 9.70 -6.73 -1.29
N THR A 239 9.70 -8.06 -1.23
CA THR A 239 8.50 -8.87 -1.44
C THR A 239 8.26 -9.74 -0.22
N ASN A 240 6.99 -9.89 0.16
CA ASN A 240 6.58 -10.80 1.21
C ASN A 240 5.34 -11.56 0.76
N GLU A 241 5.41 -12.88 0.80
CA GLU A 241 4.30 -13.77 0.50
C GLU A 241 3.93 -14.56 1.75
N THR A 242 2.67 -14.51 2.12
CA THR A 242 2.13 -15.25 3.25
C THR A 242 0.99 -16.12 2.77
N ASN A 243 1.13 -17.43 2.98
CA ASN A 243 0.14 -18.44 2.67
C ASN A 243 -0.31 -19.11 3.97
N ASN A 244 -1.58 -18.96 4.30
CA ASN A 244 -2.19 -19.64 5.44
C ASN A 244 -3.35 -20.51 4.97
N THR A 245 -3.30 -21.78 5.34
CA THR A 245 -4.40 -22.70 5.16
C THR A 245 -4.87 -23.19 6.53
N SER A 246 -6.15 -23.08 6.80
CA SER A 246 -6.75 -23.62 8.01
C SER A 246 -7.94 -24.52 7.64
N TYR A 247 -8.11 -25.56 8.43
CA TYR A 247 -9.22 -26.51 8.29
C TYR A 247 -9.73 -26.87 9.69
N ASN A 248 -11.01 -27.11 9.75
CA ASN A 248 -11.72 -27.50 10.96
C ASN A 248 -12.76 -28.58 10.65
#